data_095531e1a191ce384ce84ede3913523d
#
_entry.id   095531e1a191ce384ce84ede3913523d
#
_cell.length_a   1.000
_cell.length_b   1.000
_cell.length_c   1.000
_cell.angle_alpha   90.00
_cell.angle_beta   90.00
_cell.angle_gamma   90.00
#
_symmetry.space_group_name_H-M   'P 1'
#
loop_
_entity.id
_entity.type
_entity.pdbx_description
1 polymer ?
#
loop_
_entity_poly.entity_id
_entity_poly.type
_entity_poly.pdbx_seq_one_letter_code
_entity_poly.pdbx_strand_id
1 'polypeptide(L)'
;MILSVKYLYEEGYMVVGVLVELSNKNIDRVFDYLVDPSLVNDIKVGIRVLVPFGYQKLEGFVVCIKDSSDIQLKKIISIVDREVVLDDELLKLGKIMQEKTLSTLISCYQVMLPKALKAKNGTVISKKFDTYYKLGDISGKFNDSQSRILKLFNSHELVSRKKILTISSSSLKTLINRGVLIPVVKEHYRLEYENSPLKSYTLTDDQQRVVDEFNNSNDLVYLLYGVTGSGKT
;
A
#
# COMPACT_ATOMS: atom_id res chain seq x y z
N MET A 1 4.54 -40.09 0.07
CA MET A 1 3.06 -40.14 0.10
C MET A 1 2.58 -38.92 -0.66
N ILE A 2 2.15 -39.09 -1.91
CA ILE A 2 1.69 -38.01 -2.79
C ILE A 2 0.24 -37.75 -2.38
N LEU A 3 0.01 -36.73 -1.56
CA LEU A 3 -1.34 -36.21 -1.32
C LEU A 3 -1.84 -35.61 -2.63
N SER A 4 -2.91 -36.17 -3.19
CA SER A 4 -3.51 -35.60 -4.42
C SER A 4 -4.06 -34.20 -4.09
N VAL A 5 -3.96 -33.25 -5.03
CA VAL A 5 -4.42 -31.86 -4.89
C VAL A 5 -5.89 -31.79 -4.43
N LYS A 6 -6.68 -32.80 -4.75
CA LYS A 6 -8.08 -32.91 -4.30
C LYS A 6 -8.24 -33.01 -2.77
N TYR A 7 -7.30 -33.67 -2.07
CA TYR A 7 -7.28 -33.77 -0.61
C TYR A 7 -6.91 -32.45 0.06
N LEU A 8 -6.07 -31.63 -0.58
CA LEU A 8 -5.66 -30.33 -0.03
C LEU A 8 -6.80 -29.30 -0.04
N TYR A 9 -7.74 -29.43 -0.97
CA TYR A 9 -8.94 -28.56 -1.01
C TYR A 9 -9.92 -28.88 0.13
N GLU A 10 -10.03 -30.15 0.51
CA GLU A 10 -10.84 -30.59 1.65
C GLU A 10 -10.27 -30.10 3.00
N GLU A 11 -8.97 -29.77 3.06
CA GLU A 11 -8.30 -29.17 4.22
C GLU A 11 -8.28 -27.62 4.21
N GLY A 12 -8.97 -26.97 3.27
CA GLY A 12 -9.07 -25.52 3.19
C GLY A 12 -7.88 -24.80 2.54
N TYR A 13 -7.01 -25.52 1.82
CA TYR A 13 -5.95 -24.92 1.02
C TYR A 13 -6.52 -24.35 -0.29
N MET A 14 -5.91 -23.25 -0.76
CA MET A 14 -6.23 -22.61 -2.03
C MET A 14 -5.01 -22.65 -2.95
N VAL A 15 -5.22 -22.79 -4.26
CA VAL A 15 -4.17 -22.70 -5.28
C VAL A 15 -4.22 -21.32 -5.93
N VAL A 16 -3.06 -20.68 -6.06
CA VAL A 16 -2.93 -19.38 -6.73
C VAL A 16 -1.87 -19.43 -7.80
N GLY A 17 -2.15 -18.76 -8.92
CA GLY A 17 -1.18 -18.52 -9.96
C GLY A 17 -0.42 -17.22 -9.68
N VAL A 18 0.90 -17.31 -9.59
CA VAL A 18 1.79 -16.18 -9.29
C VAL A 18 2.72 -15.90 -10.46
N LEU A 19 2.77 -14.65 -10.88
CA LEU A 19 3.75 -14.12 -11.81
C LEU A 19 4.94 -13.57 -11.03
N VAL A 20 6.09 -14.26 -11.10
CA VAL A 20 7.28 -13.91 -10.30
C VAL A 20 8.11 -12.79 -10.92
N GLU A 21 8.88 -12.07 -10.10
CA GLU A 21 9.76 -10.98 -10.52
C GLU A 21 11.02 -11.48 -11.23
N LEU A 22 10.86 -12.07 -12.41
CA LEU A 22 11.97 -12.43 -13.29
C LEU A 22 11.65 -12.03 -14.72
N SER A 23 12.30 -10.97 -15.21
CA SER A 23 12.16 -10.48 -16.59
C SER A 23 12.93 -11.35 -17.59
N ASN A 24 12.59 -12.63 -17.67
CA ASN A 24 13.18 -13.57 -18.64
C ASN A 24 12.04 -14.21 -19.43
N LYS A 25 12.10 -14.15 -20.77
CA LYS A 25 11.07 -14.71 -21.67
C LYS A 25 10.78 -16.19 -21.41
N ASN A 26 11.79 -16.97 -21.02
CA ASN A 26 11.62 -18.40 -20.74
C ASN A 26 10.85 -18.66 -19.42
N ILE A 27 10.73 -17.65 -18.57
CA ILE A 27 10.10 -17.71 -17.25
C ILE A 27 8.86 -16.79 -17.19
N ASP A 28 8.51 -16.12 -18.29
CA ASP A 28 7.34 -15.25 -18.40
C ASP A 28 6.05 -16.10 -18.47
N ARG A 29 5.78 -16.77 -17.37
CA ARG A 29 4.60 -17.61 -17.18
C ARG A 29 4.15 -17.60 -15.73
N VAL A 30 2.90 -17.97 -15.52
CA VAL A 30 2.31 -18.10 -14.18
C VAL A 30 2.78 -19.42 -13.55
N PHE A 31 3.19 -19.36 -12.29
CA PHE A 31 3.56 -20.50 -11.48
C PHE A 31 2.53 -20.75 -10.39
N ASP A 32 2.14 -21.99 -10.19
CA ASP A 32 1.14 -22.35 -9.19
C ASP A 32 1.79 -22.55 -7.83
N TYR A 33 1.13 -21.98 -6.80
CA TYR A 33 1.51 -22.08 -5.40
C TYR A 33 0.33 -22.41 -4.53
N LEU A 34 0.60 -23.07 -3.42
CA LEU A 34 -0.38 -23.40 -2.40
C LEU A 34 -0.45 -22.27 -1.37
N VAL A 35 -1.66 -21.88 -1.01
CA VAL A 35 -1.93 -20.91 0.07
C VAL A 35 -2.31 -21.67 1.32
N ASP A 36 -1.65 -21.36 2.43
CA ASP A 36 -2.00 -21.95 3.73
C ASP A 36 -3.41 -21.48 4.15
N PRO A 37 -4.23 -22.35 4.80
CA PRO A 37 -5.58 -22.00 5.26
C PRO A 37 -5.65 -20.71 6.07
N SER A 38 -4.61 -20.41 6.86
CA SER A 38 -4.52 -19.17 7.63
C SER A 38 -4.44 -17.88 6.81
N LEU A 39 -4.03 -17.97 5.55
CA LEU A 39 -3.84 -16.84 4.64
C LEU A 39 -4.92 -16.72 3.55
N VAL A 40 -5.81 -17.70 3.44
CA VAL A 40 -6.82 -17.76 2.37
C VAL A 40 -7.71 -16.54 2.34
N ASN A 41 -8.12 -16.02 3.50
CA ASN A 41 -9.01 -14.85 3.61
C ASN A 41 -8.34 -13.53 3.18
N ASP A 42 -7.01 -13.48 3.21
CA ASP A 42 -6.22 -12.28 2.89
C ASP A 42 -5.69 -12.30 1.44
N ILE A 43 -5.76 -13.46 0.77
CA ILE A 43 -5.34 -13.60 -0.62
C ILE A 43 -6.37 -12.98 -1.56
N LYS A 44 -5.88 -12.14 -2.47
CA LYS A 44 -6.65 -11.53 -3.56
C LYS A 44 -5.82 -11.50 -4.82
N VAL A 45 -6.50 -11.52 -5.97
CA VAL A 45 -5.83 -11.26 -7.26
C VAL A 45 -5.28 -9.83 -7.25
N GLY A 46 -4.07 -9.64 -7.74
CA GLY A 46 -3.38 -8.36 -7.81
C GLY A 46 -2.54 -7.97 -6.59
N ILE A 47 -2.49 -8.77 -5.51
CA ILE A 47 -1.57 -8.53 -4.39
C ILE A 47 -0.19 -9.13 -4.65
N ARG A 48 0.83 -8.60 -3.96
CA ARG A 48 2.17 -9.21 -3.97
C ARG A 48 2.28 -10.27 -2.89
N VAL A 49 2.94 -11.36 -3.25
CA VAL A 49 3.29 -12.46 -2.36
C VAL A 49 4.77 -12.79 -2.46
N LEU A 50 5.36 -13.29 -1.40
CA LEU A 50 6.71 -13.84 -1.38
C LEU A 50 6.62 -15.35 -1.58
N VAL A 51 7.34 -15.87 -2.57
CA VAL A 51 7.30 -17.28 -2.95
C VAL A 51 8.69 -17.91 -3.03
N PRO A 52 8.83 -19.22 -2.76
CA PRO A 52 10.07 -19.94 -2.99
C PRO A 52 10.21 -20.25 -4.49
N PHE A 53 11.29 -19.79 -5.12
CA PHE A 53 11.58 -20.03 -6.53
C PHE A 53 13.02 -20.57 -6.69
N GLY A 54 13.16 -21.86 -7.03
CA GLY A 54 14.45 -22.53 -6.99
C GLY A 54 15.06 -22.48 -5.60
N TYR A 55 16.24 -21.89 -5.50
CA TYR A 55 16.98 -21.66 -4.24
C TYR A 55 16.77 -20.25 -3.67
N GLN A 56 15.95 -19.42 -4.32
CA GLN A 56 15.72 -18.03 -3.95
C GLN A 56 14.29 -17.84 -3.42
N LYS A 57 14.07 -16.68 -2.80
CA LYS A 57 12.75 -16.19 -2.45
C LYS A 57 12.49 -14.97 -3.32
N LEU A 58 11.42 -15.00 -4.09
CA LEU A 58 11.06 -13.92 -5.00
C LEU A 58 9.70 -13.36 -4.63
N GLU A 59 9.51 -12.08 -4.87
CA GLU A 59 8.17 -11.50 -4.88
C GLU A 59 7.50 -11.77 -6.23
N GLY A 60 6.18 -11.82 -6.23
CA GLY A 60 5.39 -11.95 -7.43
C GLY A 60 3.97 -11.46 -7.19
N PHE A 61 3.22 -11.26 -8.26
CA PHE A 61 1.81 -10.87 -8.20
C PHE A 61 0.92 -12.10 -8.35
N VAL A 62 -0.09 -12.21 -7.50
CA VAL A 62 -1.18 -13.18 -7.69
C VAL A 62 -2.00 -12.70 -8.88
N VAL A 63 -2.05 -13.50 -9.95
CA VAL A 63 -2.78 -13.14 -11.20
C VAL A 63 -4.03 -13.95 -11.42
N CYS A 64 -4.18 -15.08 -10.73
CA CYS A 64 -5.41 -15.88 -10.73
C CYS A 64 -5.49 -16.78 -9.50
N ILE A 65 -6.70 -17.19 -9.18
CA ILE A 65 -7.01 -18.25 -8.22
C ILE A 65 -7.47 -19.45 -9.04
N LYS A 66 -7.06 -20.65 -8.64
CA LYS A 66 -7.36 -21.91 -9.34
C LYS A 66 -7.98 -22.93 -8.40
N ASP A 67 -8.83 -23.76 -8.94
CA ASP A 67 -9.47 -24.83 -8.16
C ASP A 67 -8.54 -26.03 -7.92
N SER A 68 -7.58 -26.26 -8.81
CA SER A 68 -6.64 -27.40 -8.71
C SER A 68 -5.35 -27.13 -9.48
N SER A 69 -4.35 -27.98 -9.25
CA SER A 69 -3.12 -28.06 -10.04
C SER A 69 -2.68 -29.51 -10.16
N ASP A 70 -2.10 -29.87 -11.31
CA ASP A 70 -1.67 -31.24 -11.62
C ASP A 70 -0.26 -31.57 -11.11
N ILE A 71 0.41 -30.62 -10.45
CA ILE A 71 1.79 -30.76 -9.98
C ILE A 71 1.88 -30.61 -8.46
N GLN A 72 2.94 -31.14 -7.89
CA GLN A 72 3.25 -30.90 -6.48
C GLN A 72 3.62 -29.42 -6.27
N LEU A 73 2.84 -28.72 -5.44
CA LEU A 73 2.96 -27.28 -5.21
C LEU A 73 3.82 -26.96 -4.00
N LYS A 74 4.60 -25.88 -4.10
CA LYS A 74 5.21 -25.22 -2.95
C LYS A 74 4.23 -24.21 -2.35
N LYS A 75 4.32 -23.99 -1.04
CA LYS A 75 3.51 -22.97 -0.36
C LYS A 75 4.09 -21.59 -0.60
N ILE A 76 3.23 -20.57 -0.66
CA ILE A 76 3.66 -19.17 -0.52
C ILE A 76 4.31 -18.99 0.86
N ILE A 77 5.28 -18.07 0.95
CA ILE A 77 5.98 -17.79 2.22
C ILE A 77 5.18 -16.77 3.04
N SER A 78 4.75 -15.69 2.40
CA SER A 78 3.96 -14.64 3.05
C SER A 78 3.25 -13.75 2.02
N ILE A 79 2.24 -13.04 2.49
CA ILE A 79 1.61 -11.92 1.78
C ILE A 79 2.45 -10.67 2.05
N VAL A 80 2.72 -9.86 1.02
CA VAL A 80 3.47 -8.61 1.12
C VAL A 80 2.55 -7.43 1.34
N ASP A 81 1.45 -7.36 0.58
CA ASP A 81 0.50 -6.25 0.62
C ASP A 81 -0.81 -6.65 1.31
N ARG A 82 -1.43 -5.69 2.00
CA ARG A 82 -2.78 -5.85 2.58
C ARG A 82 -3.89 -5.49 1.59
N GLU A 83 -3.57 -4.70 0.58
CA GLU A 83 -4.49 -4.17 -0.42
C GLU A 83 -4.06 -4.59 -1.82
N VAL A 84 -5.00 -4.61 -2.74
CA VAL A 84 -4.75 -4.94 -4.15
C VAL A 84 -3.86 -3.84 -4.76
N VAL A 85 -2.76 -4.25 -5.38
CA VAL A 85 -1.80 -3.37 -6.05
C VAL A 85 -2.09 -3.29 -7.56
N LEU A 86 -2.45 -4.42 -8.16
CA LEU A 86 -2.89 -4.51 -9.55
C LEU A 86 -4.38 -4.83 -9.56
N ASP A 87 -5.21 -3.82 -9.79
CA ASP A 87 -6.64 -4.01 -10.02
C ASP A 87 -6.92 -4.65 -11.39
N ASP A 88 -8.19 -4.92 -11.66
CA ASP A 88 -8.62 -5.57 -12.91
C ASP A 88 -8.25 -4.74 -14.15
N GLU A 89 -8.23 -3.42 -14.04
CA GLU A 89 -7.87 -2.52 -15.13
C GLU A 89 -6.37 -2.61 -15.44
N LEU A 90 -5.52 -2.55 -14.43
CA LEU A 90 -4.07 -2.70 -14.57
C LEU A 90 -3.68 -4.10 -15.04
N LEU A 91 -4.37 -5.15 -14.59
CA LEU A 91 -4.16 -6.51 -15.06
C LEU A 91 -4.47 -6.66 -16.55
N LYS A 92 -5.57 -6.07 -17.03
CA LYS A 92 -5.95 -6.05 -18.46
C LYS A 92 -4.96 -5.20 -19.28
N LEU A 93 -4.62 -4.02 -18.78
CA LEU A 93 -3.66 -3.12 -19.44
C LEU A 93 -2.30 -3.79 -19.63
N GLY A 94 -1.80 -4.47 -18.61
CA GLY A 94 -0.53 -5.19 -18.70
C GLY A 94 -0.50 -6.26 -19.80
N LYS A 95 -1.61 -7.00 -20.00
CA LYS A 95 -1.73 -7.97 -21.10
C LYS A 95 -1.71 -7.29 -22.48
N ILE A 96 -2.46 -6.18 -22.63
CA ILE A 96 -2.46 -5.39 -23.87
C ILE A 96 -1.06 -4.85 -24.16
N MET A 97 -0.37 -4.34 -23.13
CA MET A 97 1.02 -3.86 -23.29
C MET A 97 1.97 -4.98 -23.70
N GLN A 98 1.86 -6.16 -23.09
CA GLN A 98 2.67 -7.33 -23.47
C GLN A 98 2.48 -7.69 -24.94
N GLU A 99 1.24 -7.77 -25.42
CA GLU A 99 0.93 -8.07 -26.83
C GLU A 99 1.47 -7.03 -27.79
N LYS A 100 1.38 -5.74 -27.43
CA LYS A 100 1.82 -4.62 -28.30
C LYS A 100 3.31 -4.38 -28.30
N THR A 101 4.02 -4.72 -27.22
CA THR A 101 5.45 -4.36 -27.06
C THR A 101 6.39 -5.56 -27.08
N LEU A 102 5.86 -6.80 -27.08
CA LEU A 102 6.63 -8.04 -26.97
C LEU A 102 7.51 -8.12 -25.69
N SER A 103 7.18 -7.32 -24.69
CA SER A 103 7.82 -7.32 -23.38
C SER A 103 7.30 -8.47 -22.51
N THR A 104 7.99 -8.81 -21.42
CA THR A 104 7.48 -9.77 -20.45
C THR A 104 6.32 -9.16 -19.66
N LEU A 105 5.34 -9.97 -19.28
CA LEU A 105 4.17 -9.51 -18.54
C LEU A 105 4.55 -8.85 -17.21
N ILE A 106 5.54 -9.43 -16.50
CA ILE A 106 6.03 -8.83 -15.25
C ILE A 106 6.64 -7.43 -15.48
N SER A 107 7.35 -7.21 -16.59
CA SER A 107 7.90 -5.88 -16.93
C SER A 107 6.78 -4.87 -17.22
N CYS A 108 5.71 -5.31 -17.89
CA CYS A 108 4.53 -4.48 -18.14
C CYS A 108 3.86 -4.05 -16.83
N TYR A 109 3.66 -4.97 -15.89
CA TYR A 109 3.10 -4.61 -14.58
C TYR A 109 4.03 -3.67 -13.80
N GLN A 110 5.33 -3.93 -13.80
CA GLN A 110 6.27 -3.11 -13.05
C GLN A 110 6.40 -1.68 -13.58
N VAL A 111 6.25 -1.43 -14.90
CA VAL A 111 6.35 -0.08 -15.44
C VAL A 111 5.16 0.80 -15.05
N MET A 112 3.99 0.21 -14.83
CA MET A 112 2.77 0.92 -14.40
C MET A 112 2.78 1.30 -12.92
N LEU A 113 3.65 0.67 -12.11
CA LEU A 113 3.64 0.82 -10.67
C LEU A 113 4.70 1.80 -10.17
N PRO A 114 4.40 2.60 -9.11
CA PRO A 114 5.42 3.34 -8.38
C PRO A 114 6.51 2.41 -7.86
N LYS A 115 7.75 2.91 -7.74
CA LYS A 115 8.92 2.12 -7.28
C LYS A 115 8.65 1.30 -6.01
N ALA A 116 7.84 1.84 -5.13
CA ALA A 116 7.50 1.25 -3.85
C ALA A 116 6.56 0.03 -3.95
N LEU A 117 5.74 -0.06 -4.99
CA LEU A 117 4.77 -1.14 -5.22
C LEU A 117 5.28 -2.18 -6.24
N LYS A 118 6.48 -1.98 -6.82
CA LYS A 118 7.08 -2.97 -7.71
C LYS A 118 7.48 -4.20 -6.92
N ALA A 119 7.25 -5.39 -7.51
CA ALA A 119 7.82 -6.61 -6.98
C ALA A 119 9.34 -6.51 -7.00
N LYS A 120 9.98 -6.62 -5.85
CA LYS A 120 11.42 -6.59 -5.67
C LYS A 120 11.82 -7.53 -4.56
N ASN A 121 12.94 -8.17 -4.73
CA ASN A 121 13.46 -9.08 -3.72
C ASN A 121 13.69 -8.36 -2.37
N GLY A 122 12.82 -8.63 -1.39
CA GLY A 122 12.96 -8.21 0.01
C GLY A 122 12.48 -6.81 0.38
N THR A 123 11.75 -6.08 -0.50
CA THR A 123 11.25 -4.75 -0.15
C THR A 123 9.81 -4.82 0.39
N VAL A 124 9.66 -4.89 1.70
CA VAL A 124 8.35 -4.74 2.35
C VAL A 124 8.04 -3.25 2.50
N ILE A 125 6.90 -2.82 1.95
CA ILE A 125 6.38 -1.47 2.17
C ILE A 125 5.48 -1.52 3.38
N SER A 126 5.92 -0.91 4.45
CA SER A 126 5.08 -0.67 5.62
C SER A 126 4.63 0.79 5.65
N LYS A 127 3.35 1.01 5.95
CA LYS A 127 2.86 2.32 6.34
C LYS A 127 3.71 2.79 7.52
N LYS A 128 4.21 4.02 7.46
CA LYS A 128 4.92 4.62 8.57
C LYS A 128 3.91 5.17 9.57
N PHE A 129 4.05 4.80 10.81
CA PHE A 129 3.20 5.30 11.88
C PHE A 129 4.01 6.15 12.83
N ASP A 130 3.44 7.27 13.25
CA ASP A 130 3.93 8.10 14.34
C ASP A 130 3.11 7.83 15.60
N THR A 131 3.80 7.75 16.73
CA THR A 131 3.15 7.59 18.02
C THR A 131 2.97 8.97 18.67
N TYR A 132 1.75 9.28 18.99
CA TYR A 132 1.33 10.43 19.80
C TYR A 132 0.81 9.92 21.15
N TYR A 133 0.67 10.83 22.07
CA TYR A 133 0.08 10.54 23.38
C TYR A 133 -1.06 11.53 23.64
N LYS A 134 -2.10 11.07 24.32
CA LYS A 134 -3.15 11.88 24.91
C LYS A 134 -3.17 11.69 26.41
N LEU A 135 -3.73 12.65 27.12
CA LEU A 135 -3.93 12.53 28.58
C LEU A 135 -4.97 11.45 28.88
N GLY A 136 -4.64 10.62 29.86
CA GLY A 136 -5.56 9.69 30.53
C GLY A 136 -5.94 10.22 31.90
N ASP A 137 -5.97 9.34 32.90
CA ASP A 137 -6.28 9.72 34.26
C ASP A 137 -5.08 10.37 34.96
N ILE A 138 -5.24 11.66 35.33
CA ILE A 138 -4.19 12.43 35.97
C ILE A 138 -4.33 12.30 37.48
N SER A 139 -3.84 11.21 38.03
CA SER A 139 -3.84 10.99 39.48
C SER A 139 -2.44 10.87 40.06
N GLY A 140 -2.23 11.42 41.26
CA GLY A 140 -1.03 11.27 42.07
C GLY A 140 0.01 12.39 41.94
N LYS A 141 1.17 12.18 42.59
CA LYS A 141 2.28 13.15 42.57
C LYS A 141 3.18 12.96 41.36
N PHE A 142 3.66 14.03 40.79
CA PHE A 142 4.54 14.07 39.64
C PHE A 142 5.86 14.75 39.99
N ASN A 143 6.98 14.22 39.49
CA ASN A 143 8.28 14.90 39.57
C ASN A 143 8.37 16.02 38.53
N ASP A 144 9.45 16.82 38.58
CA ASP A 144 9.66 17.97 37.69
C ASP A 144 9.63 17.58 36.19
N SER A 145 10.28 16.47 35.81
CA SER A 145 10.30 16.01 34.42
C SER A 145 8.91 15.57 33.94
N GLN A 146 8.17 14.88 34.79
CA GLN A 146 6.78 14.49 34.50
C GLN A 146 5.86 15.69 34.38
N SER A 147 5.98 16.67 35.29
CA SER A 147 5.23 17.91 35.27
C SER A 147 5.51 18.73 33.98
N ARG A 148 6.77 18.75 33.53
CA ARG A 148 7.16 19.39 32.26
C ARG A 148 6.53 18.70 31.05
N ILE A 149 6.41 17.37 31.05
CA ILE A 149 5.73 16.62 30.01
C ILE A 149 4.22 16.94 30.02
N LEU A 150 3.58 16.95 31.18
CA LEU A 150 2.15 17.25 31.30
C LEU A 150 1.80 18.66 30.85
N LYS A 151 2.68 19.65 31.08
CA LYS A 151 2.51 21.03 30.59
C LYS A 151 2.40 21.11 29.05
N LEU A 152 2.96 20.15 28.30
CA LEU A 152 2.85 20.14 26.84
C LEU A 152 1.40 19.94 26.36
N PHE A 153 0.58 19.33 27.21
CA PHE A 153 -0.81 19.04 26.89
C PHE A 153 -1.77 20.21 27.19
N ASN A 154 -1.28 21.29 27.82
CA ASN A 154 -2.09 22.50 28.06
C ASN A 154 -2.48 23.19 26.74
N SER A 155 -1.65 23.06 25.70
CA SER A 155 -1.87 23.70 24.39
C SER A 155 -2.13 22.69 23.26
N HIS A 156 -2.04 21.38 23.52
CA HIS A 156 -2.17 20.34 22.51
C HIS A 156 -2.89 19.11 23.08
N GLU A 157 -3.96 18.69 22.45
CA GLU A 157 -4.67 17.45 22.80
C GLU A 157 -3.80 16.20 22.57
N LEU A 158 -2.97 16.24 21.52
CA LEU A 158 -2.05 15.18 21.14
C LEU A 158 -0.61 15.70 21.09
N VAL A 159 0.31 15.02 21.77
CA VAL A 159 1.73 15.35 21.76
C VAL A 159 2.53 14.20 21.15
N SER A 160 3.40 14.48 20.18
CA SER A 160 4.24 13.47 19.52
C SER A 160 5.28 12.88 20.47
N ARG A 161 5.56 11.58 20.29
CA ARG A 161 6.62 10.89 21.03
C ARG A 161 7.96 11.61 20.95
N LYS A 162 8.31 12.15 19.77
CA LYS A 162 9.56 12.89 19.59
C LYS A 162 9.66 14.07 20.55
N LYS A 163 8.60 14.87 20.66
CA LYS A 163 8.57 16.04 21.55
C LYS A 163 8.66 15.68 23.03
N ILE A 164 8.10 14.56 23.45
CA ILE A 164 8.19 14.08 24.85
C ILE A 164 9.59 13.55 25.15
N LEU A 165 10.21 12.82 24.21
CA LEU A 165 11.55 12.27 24.39
C LEU A 165 12.64 13.33 24.54
N THR A 166 12.45 14.57 24.07
CA THR A 166 13.39 15.68 24.33
C THR A 166 13.45 16.07 25.81
N ILE A 167 12.41 15.72 26.59
CA ILE A 167 12.37 16.01 28.04
C ILE A 167 12.93 14.83 28.83
N SER A 168 12.32 13.65 28.73
CA SER A 168 12.77 12.45 29.47
C SER A 168 12.11 11.17 28.94
N SER A 169 12.90 10.18 28.59
CA SER A 169 12.43 8.85 28.19
C SER A 169 11.93 7.99 29.37
N SER A 170 12.56 8.12 30.54
CA SER A 170 12.18 7.38 31.74
C SER A 170 10.84 7.87 32.29
N SER A 171 10.64 9.19 32.33
CA SER A 171 9.37 9.80 32.74
C SER A 171 8.22 9.41 31.81
N LEU A 172 8.46 9.33 30.48
CA LEU A 172 7.46 8.84 29.53
C LEU A 172 7.02 7.42 29.86
N LYS A 173 7.96 6.49 30.09
CA LYS A 173 7.63 5.10 30.44
C LYS A 173 6.80 5.03 31.73
N THR A 174 7.18 5.79 32.75
CA THR A 174 6.45 5.82 34.03
C THR A 174 5.03 6.35 33.85
N LEU A 175 4.84 7.42 33.07
CA LEU A 175 3.52 8.01 32.82
C LEU A 175 2.61 7.07 32.00
N ILE A 176 3.17 6.30 31.06
CA ILE A 176 2.44 5.26 30.33
C ILE A 176 2.01 4.13 31.29
N ASN A 177 2.94 3.61 32.10
CA ASN A 177 2.65 2.51 33.01
C ASN A 177 1.61 2.90 34.09
N ARG A 178 1.51 4.18 34.43
CA ARG A 178 0.50 4.71 35.37
C ARG A 178 -0.84 5.05 34.68
N GLY A 179 -0.96 4.88 33.36
CA GLY A 179 -2.18 5.22 32.60
C GLY A 179 -2.40 6.74 32.43
N VAL A 180 -1.45 7.57 32.84
CA VAL A 180 -1.52 9.05 32.69
C VAL A 180 -1.36 9.49 31.25
N LEU A 181 -0.58 8.72 30.46
CA LEU A 181 -0.40 8.94 29.03
C LEU A 181 -0.87 7.69 28.27
N ILE A 182 -1.80 7.88 27.34
CA ILE A 182 -2.36 6.83 26.49
C ILE A 182 -1.76 6.99 25.09
N PRO A 183 -1.10 5.95 24.54
CA PRO A 183 -0.55 6.02 23.21
C PRO A 183 -1.65 6.04 22.14
N VAL A 184 -1.48 6.89 21.13
CA VAL A 184 -2.32 6.99 19.93
C VAL A 184 -1.42 6.87 18.72
N VAL A 185 -1.66 5.87 17.88
CA VAL A 185 -0.89 5.64 16.66
C VAL A 185 -1.63 6.31 15.50
N LYS A 186 -0.93 7.19 14.77
CA LYS A 186 -1.44 7.85 13.56
C LYS A 186 -0.55 7.50 12.37
N GLU A 187 -1.14 7.32 11.22
CA GLU A 187 -0.40 7.14 9.97
C GLU A 187 0.40 8.42 9.66
N HIS A 188 1.68 8.23 9.30
CA HIS A 188 2.56 9.34 8.96
C HIS A 188 2.36 9.72 7.49
N TYR A 189 1.64 10.79 7.23
CA TYR A 189 1.56 11.38 5.90
C TYR A 189 2.81 12.21 5.62
N ARG A 190 3.47 11.94 4.49
CA ARG A 190 4.69 12.67 4.08
C ARG A 190 4.38 14.04 3.48
N LEU A 191 3.14 14.25 3.06
CA LEU A 191 2.67 15.52 2.53
C LEU A 191 1.93 16.25 3.64
N GLU A 192 2.52 17.33 4.12
CA GLU A 192 1.82 18.33 4.93
C GLU A 192 1.13 19.26 3.93
N TYR A 193 -0.18 19.16 3.82
CA TYR A 193 -0.95 20.15 3.10
C TYR A 193 -1.03 21.38 4.02
N GLU A 194 -0.22 22.39 3.74
CA GLU A 194 -0.53 23.71 4.26
C GLU A 194 -1.89 24.11 3.70
N ASN A 195 -2.85 24.40 4.58
CA ASN A 195 -4.12 25.00 4.21
C ASN A 195 -3.87 26.45 3.77
N SER A 196 -3.10 26.63 2.70
CA SER A 196 -3.05 27.90 2.02
C SER A 196 -4.44 28.14 1.42
N PRO A 197 -5.08 29.29 1.66
CA PRO A 197 -6.34 29.57 1.01
C PRO A 197 -6.13 29.44 -0.50
N LEU A 198 -6.92 28.56 -1.13
CA LEU A 198 -6.91 28.39 -2.58
C LEU A 198 -7.10 29.77 -3.19
N LYS A 199 -6.09 30.27 -3.92
CA LYS A 199 -6.25 31.47 -4.73
C LYS A 199 -7.34 31.18 -5.75
N SER A 200 -8.51 31.74 -5.58
CA SER A 200 -9.54 31.70 -6.61
C SER A 200 -9.10 32.61 -7.76
N TYR A 201 -8.94 32.05 -8.91
CA TYR A 201 -8.71 32.80 -10.13
C TYR A 201 -10.04 33.00 -10.86
N THR A 202 -10.28 34.23 -11.32
CA THR A 202 -11.43 34.50 -12.20
C THR A 202 -11.04 33.98 -13.59
N LEU A 203 -11.81 33.04 -14.13
CA LEU A 203 -11.61 32.53 -15.47
C LEU A 203 -11.92 33.61 -16.50
N THR A 204 -11.24 33.61 -17.64
CA THR A 204 -11.64 34.38 -18.80
C THR A 204 -12.85 33.74 -19.47
N ASP A 205 -13.57 34.49 -20.32
CA ASP A 205 -14.75 33.97 -21.01
C ASP A 205 -14.44 32.70 -21.84
N ASP A 206 -13.29 32.65 -22.48
CA ASP A 206 -12.84 31.45 -23.22
C ASP A 206 -12.54 30.27 -22.32
N GLN A 207 -11.91 30.50 -21.16
CA GLN A 207 -11.64 29.45 -20.17
C GLN A 207 -12.95 28.92 -19.56
N GLN A 208 -13.89 29.82 -19.24
CA GLN A 208 -15.20 29.44 -18.72
C GLN A 208 -15.97 28.60 -19.74
N ARG A 209 -15.98 29.01 -21.01
CA ARG A 209 -16.62 28.24 -22.09
C ARG A 209 -16.08 26.81 -22.18
N VAL A 210 -14.75 26.63 -22.12
CA VAL A 210 -14.13 25.29 -22.15
C VAL A 210 -14.53 24.44 -20.95
N VAL A 211 -14.59 25.03 -19.75
CA VAL A 211 -15.05 24.33 -18.55
C VAL A 211 -16.52 23.93 -18.69
N ASP A 212 -17.36 24.83 -19.20
CA ASP A 212 -18.79 24.54 -19.39
C ASP A 212 -19.03 23.48 -20.46
N GLU A 213 -18.29 23.50 -21.57
CA GLU A 213 -18.32 22.44 -22.59
C GLU A 213 -17.92 21.08 -22.00
N PHE A 214 -16.83 21.02 -21.22
CA PHE A 214 -16.38 19.80 -20.57
C PHE A 214 -17.44 19.24 -19.59
N ASN A 215 -18.03 20.11 -18.76
CA ASN A 215 -19.01 19.70 -17.74
C ASN A 215 -20.35 19.24 -18.35
N ASN A 216 -20.70 19.77 -19.52
CA ASN A 216 -21.98 19.46 -20.21
C ASN A 216 -21.86 18.37 -21.28
N SER A 217 -20.65 17.91 -21.62
CA SER A 217 -20.44 16.81 -22.57
C SER A 217 -20.33 15.47 -21.85
N ASN A 218 -20.77 14.41 -22.55
CA ASN A 218 -20.59 13.00 -22.15
C ASN A 218 -19.46 12.30 -22.92
N ASP A 219 -18.60 13.06 -23.60
CA ASP A 219 -17.51 12.48 -24.37
C ASP A 219 -16.45 11.88 -23.42
N LEU A 220 -15.85 10.77 -23.86
CA LEU A 220 -14.80 10.07 -23.09
C LEU A 220 -13.40 10.66 -23.30
N VAL A 221 -13.19 11.44 -24.36
CA VAL A 221 -11.88 11.97 -24.74
C VAL A 221 -12.03 13.42 -25.21
N TYR A 222 -11.21 14.29 -24.64
CA TYR A 222 -11.18 15.71 -24.96
C TYR A 222 -9.79 16.13 -25.41
N LEU A 223 -9.72 17.01 -26.39
CA LEU A 223 -8.50 17.69 -26.80
C LEU A 223 -8.55 19.15 -26.37
N LEU A 224 -7.83 19.50 -25.31
CA LEU A 224 -7.67 20.90 -24.88
C LEU A 224 -6.55 21.55 -25.70
N TYR A 225 -6.93 22.31 -26.73
CA TYR A 225 -5.99 23.05 -27.59
C TYR A 225 -5.87 24.50 -27.15
N GLY A 226 -4.65 24.98 -27.01
CA GLY A 226 -4.39 26.38 -26.64
C GLY A 226 -2.91 26.72 -26.69
N VAL A 227 -2.59 27.98 -26.91
CA VAL A 227 -1.21 28.50 -26.96
C VAL A 227 -0.53 28.42 -25.58
N THR A 228 0.80 28.47 -25.57
CA THR A 228 1.57 28.52 -24.31
C THR A 228 1.18 29.76 -23.50
N GLY A 229 0.94 29.59 -22.22
CA GLY A 229 0.52 30.69 -21.33
C GLY A 229 -0.98 31.01 -21.35
N SER A 230 -1.82 30.23 -22.05
CA SER A 230 -3.28 30.42 -22.06
C SER A 230 -4.01 29.93 -20.78
N GLY A 231 -3.29 29.48 -19.76
CA GLY A 231 -3.88 29.03 -18.50
C GLY A 231 -4.51 27.64 -18.56
N LYS A 232 -3.98 26.72 -19.37
CA LYS A 232 -4.47 25.32 -19.45
C LYS A 232 -4.21 24.49 -18.18
N THR A 233 -3.33 24.93 -17.31
CA THR A 233 -2.92 24.27 -16.04
C THR A 233 -3.55 24.91 -14.83
#